data_118702e3851b295f171f65724a5801b1
#
_entry.id   118702e3851b295f171f65724a5801b1
#
_cell.length_a   1.000
_cell.length_b   1.000
_cell.length_c   1.000
_cell.angle_alpha   90.00
_cell.angle_beta   90.00
_cell.angle_gamma   90.00
#
_symmetry.space_group_name_H-M   'P 1'
#
loop_
_entity.id
_entity.type
_entity.pdbx_description
1 polymer ?
#
loop_
_entity_poly.entity_id
_entity_poly.type
_entity_poly.pdbx_seq_one_letter_code
_entity_poly.pdbx_strand_id
1 'polypeptide(L)'
;MKDRKEFIIRKAMELYALKGYQNVSITDLQFALDMGRGTLYYYFRDQDELFQTCMEKYFLEPKQRALNSVPEDAGIERMIAAITDYLHSLEEALMTFDNKTINTSNVNDLMFTAYSKFPSLHRKAQRLALKELELWRKAIYADQRAGIVRRDIDREQIAIMFTHVKNTFDPGLGQAQMDFLILEKTYAELFNLVNLVKNDEKI
;
A
#
# COMPACT_ATOMS: atom_id res chain seq x y z
N MET A 1 9.38 -27.25 1.89
CA MET A 1 9.17 -26.65 0.54
C MET A 1 8.57 -25.26 0.60
N LYS A 2 7.47 -25.04 1.35
CA LYS A 2 6.82 -23.73 1.49
C LYS A 2 7.77 -22.67 2.05
N ASP A 3 8.51 -22.99 3.09
CA ASP A 3 9.47 -22.09 3.76
C ASP A 3 10.58 -21.60 2.82
N ARG A 4 11.02 -22.44 1.88
CA ARG A 4 12.09 -22.07 0.93
C ARG A 4 11.61 -21.09 -0.14
N LYS A 5 10.39 -21.28 -0.65
CA LYS A 5 9.76 -20.32 -1.58
C LYS A 5 9.56 -18.96 -0.91
N GLU A 6 9.10 -18.95 0.33
CA GLU A 6 8.93 -17.74 1.13
C GLU A 6 10.27 -17.01 1.35
N PHE A 7 11.34 -17.76 1.66
CA PHE A 7 12.67 -17.20 1.81
C PHE A 7 13.18 -16.56 0.51
N ILE A 8 12.96 -17.21 -0.65
CA ILE A 8 13.33 -16.66 -1.97
C ILE A 8 12.59 -15.33 -2.21
N ILE A 9 11.26 -15.30 -2.00
CA ILE A 9 10.46 -14.09 -2.21
C ILE A 9 10.94 -12.95 -1.31
N ARG A 10 11.22 -13.23 -0.03
CA ARG A 10 11.69 -12.23 0.92
C ARG A 10 13.03 -11.62 0.50
N LYS A 11 14.02 -12.48 0.18
CA LYS A 11 15.35 -12.00 -0.23
C LYS A 11 15.33 -11.31 -1.59
N ALA A 12 14.50 -11.76 -2.51
CA ALA A 12 14.32 -11.09 -3.79
C ALA A 12 13.67 -9.69 -3.60
N MET A 13 12.64 -9.60 -2.74
CA MET A 13 12.01 -8.32 -2.42
C MET A 13 12.99 -7.32 -1.81
N GLU A 14 13.84 -7.78 -0.87
CA GLU A 14 14.93 -6.98 -0.30
C GLU A 14 15.85 -6.41 -1.39
N LEU A 15 16.33 -7.26 -2.31
CA LEU A 15 17.19 -6.83 -3.40
C LEU A 15 16.51 -5.84 -4.33
N TYR A 16 15.26 -6.09 -4.71
CA TYR A 16 14.50 -5.19 -5.56
C TYR A 16 14.26 -3.84 -4.89
N ALA A 17 13.97 -3.83 -3.59
CA ALA A 17 13.78 -2.59 -2.84
C ALA A 17 15.07 -1.76 -2.72
N LEU A 18 16.23 -2.42 -2.62
CA LEU A 18 17.52 -1.73 -2.47
C LEU A 18 18.12 -1.26 -3.80
N LYS A 19 17.99 -2.07 -4.86
CA LYS A 19 18.68 -1.83 -6.14
C LYS A 19 17.74 -1.38 -7.25
N GLY A 20 16.42 -1.53 -7.08
CA GLY A 20 15.45 -1.44 -8.16
C GLY A 20 15.42 -2.71 -9.04
N TYR A 21 14.25 -3.01 -9.59
CA TYR A 21 14.05 -4.20 -10.42
C TYR A 21 15.06 -4.31 -11.60
N GLN A 22 15.32 -3.21 -12.30
CA GLN A 22 16.16 -3.17 -13.50
C GLN A 22 17.64 -3.50 -13.22
N ASN A 23 18.10 -3.24 -11.98
CA ASN A 23 19.49 -3.40 -11.58
C ASN A 23 19.77 -4.72 -10.85
N VAL A 24 18.76 -5.59 -10.72
CA VAL A 24 18.93 -6.93 -10.14
C VAL A 24 19.01 -7.96 -11.24
N SER A 25 20.11 -8.68 -11.31
CA SER A 25 20.32 -9.81 -12.24
C SER A 25 19.98 -11.15 -11.57
N ILE A 26 19.82 -12.20 -12.39
CA ILE A 26 19.72 -13.59 -11.90
C ILE A 26 20.94 -13.97 -11.07
N THR A 27 22.13 -13.49 -11.44
CA THR A 27 23.37 -13.74 -10.69
C THR A 27 23.34 -13.08 -9.32
N ASP A 28 22.83 -11.85 -9.21
CA ASP A 28 22.63 -11.18 -7.90
C ASP A 28 21.68 -11.99 -6.99
N LEU A 29 20.58 -12.49 -7.57
CA LEU A 29 19.62 -13.32 -6.84
C LEU A 29 20.27 -14.64 -6.37
N GLN A 30 21.04 -15.32 -7.23
CA GLN A 30 21.75 -16.54 -6.87
C GLN A 30 22.72 -16.31 -5.71
N PHE A 31 23.50 -15.24 -5.78
CA PHE A 31 24.45 -14.86 -4.75
C PHE A 31 23.76 -14.57 -3.41
N ALA A 32 22.72 -13.73 -3.43
CA ALA A 32 21.98 -13.35 -2.22
C ALA A 32 21.21 -14.51 -1.58
N LEU A 33 20.82 -15.50 -2.38
CA LEU A 33 20.06 -16.66 -1.93
C LEU A 33 20.95 -17.85 -1.54
N ASP A 34 22.26 -17.77 -1.83
CA ASP A 34 23.18 -18.91 -1.76
C ASP A 34 22.60 -20.15 -2.48
N MET A 35 22.13 -19.94 -3.71
CA MET A 35 21.44 -20.97 -4.49
C MET A 35 21.96 -21.05 -5.92
N GLY A 36 22.09 -22.29 -6.42
CA GLY A 36 22.37 -22.51 -7.83
C GLY A 36 21.18 -22.09 -8.74
N ARG A 37 21.52 -21.76 -9.98
CA ARG A 37 20.54 -21.30 -11.00
C ARG A 37 19.37 -22.28 -11.17
N GLY A 38 19.64 -23.58 -11.23
CA GLY A 38 18.59 -24.60 -11.34
C GLY A 38 17.61 -24.62 -10.19
N THR A 39 18.07 -24.32 -8.96
CA THR A 39 17.20 -24.24 -7.79
C THR A 39 16.24 -23.04 -7.88
N LEU A 40 16.71 -21.89 -8.34
CA LEU A 40 15.85 -20.72 -8.51
C LEU A 40 14.76 -20.98 -9.57
N TYR A 41 15.15 -21.56 -10.71
CA TYR A 41 14.22 -21.89 -11.80
C TYR A 41 13.25 -23.03 -11.48
N TYR A 42 13.52 -23.81 -10.44
CA TYR A 42 12.55 -24.78 -9.92
C TYR A 42 11.33 -24.09 -9.28
N TYR A 43 11.52 -22.91 -8.64
CA TYR A 43 10.47 -22.17 -7.97
C TYR A 43 9.80 -21.11 -8.83
N PHE A 44 10.56 -20.49 -9.75
CA PHE A 44 10.10 -19.38 -10.59
C PHE A 44 10.64 -19.55 -12.01
N ARG A 45 9.76 -19.45 -12.98
CA ARG A 45 10.10 -19.61 -14.41
C ARG A 45 11.16 -18.60 -14.86
N ASP A 46 11.06 -17.37 -14.38
CA ASP A 46 11.94 -16.26 -14.72
C ASP A 46 11.92 -15.18 -13.61
N GLN A 47 12.75 -14.15 -13.80
CA GLN A 47 12.84 -13.03 -12.88
C GLN A 47 11.54 -12.21 -12.85
N ASP A 48 10.84 -12.11 -13.96
CA ASP A 48 9.58 -11.37 -14.07
C ASP A 48 8.50 -12.01 -13.18
N GLU A 49 8.39 -13.33 -13.18
CA GLU A 49 7.46 -14.05 -12.31
C GLU A 49 7.81 -13.87 -10.83
N LEU A 50 9.10 -13.95 -10.47
CA LEU A 50 9.55 -13.71 -9.10
C LEU A 50 9.21 -12.29 -8.66
N PHE A 51 9.51 -11.28 -9.49
CA PHE A 51 9.20 -9.89 -9.18
C PHE A 51 7.69 -9.66 -9.03
N GLN A 52 6.87 -10.14 -9.96
CA GLN A 52 5.42 -10.05 -9.85
C GLN A 52 4.90 -10.71 -8.57
N THR A 53 5.44 -11.87 -8.19
CA THR A 53 5.09 -12.55 -6.94
C THR A 53 5.46 -11.70 -5.71
N CYS A 54 6.63 -11.05 -5.72
CA CYS A 54 7.02 -10.12 -4.66
C CYS A 54 6.02 -8.96 -4.55
N MET A 55 5.69 -8.31 -5.67
CA MET A 55 4.76 -7.18 -5.68
C MET A 55 3.35 -7.57 -5.23
N GLU A 56 2.87 -8.74 -5.64
CA GLU A 56 1.58 -9.26 -5.18
C GLU A 56 1.59 -9.48 -3.67
N LYS A 57 2.58 -10.21 -3.17
CA LYS A 57 2.66 -10.61 -1.76
C LYS A 57 2.83 -9.44 -0.80
N TYR A 58 3.69 -8.47 -1.14
CA TYR A 58 4.01 -7.36 -0.24
C TYR A 58 3.06 -6.17 -0.36
N PHE A 59 2.45 -5.94 -1.51
CA PHE A 59 1.63 -4.74 -1.73
C PHE A 59 0.16 -5.05 -2.01
N LEU A 60 -0.14 -5.95 -2.96
CA LEU A 60 -1.53 -6.10 -3.43
C LEU A 60 -2.37 -6.99 -2.52
N GLU A 61 -1.83 -8.12 -2.05
CA GLU A 61 -2.54 -9.02 -1.15
C GLU A 61 -2.82 -8.40 0.23
N PRO A 62 -1.86 -7.71 0.90
CA PRO A 62 -2.14 -7.02 2.15
C PRO A 62 -3.23 -5.95 1.98
N LYS A 63 -3.14 -5.14 0.92
CA LYS A 63 -4.19 -4.15 0.60
C LYS A 63 -5.55 -4.80 0.38
N GLN A 64 -5.59 -5.90 -0.38
CA GLN A 64 -6.83 -6.64 -0.61
C GLN A 64 -7.44 -7.16 0.69
N ARG A 65 -6.61 -7.71 1.60
CA ARG A 65 -7.08 -8.18 2.92
C ARG A 65 -7.66 -7.03 3.74
N ALA A 66 -6.96 -5.90 3.81
CA ALA A 66 -7.44 -4.71 4.53
C ALA A 66 -8.80 -4.22 3.98
N LEU A 67 -8.93 -4.07 2.67
CA LEU A 67 -10.20 -3.67 2.06
C LEU A 67 -11.32 -4.71 2.22
N ASN A 68 -10.98 -6.00 2.32
CA ASN A 68 -11.97 -7.06 2.57
C ASN A 68 -12.41 -7.12 4.04
N SER A 69 -11.64 -6.58 4.97
CA SER A 69 -11.99 -6.56 6.41
C SER A 69 -12.95 -5.43 6.79
N VAL A 70 -13.23 -4.50 5.87
CA VAL A 70 -14.14 -3.37 6.11
C VAL A 70 -15.59 -3.86 5.97
N PRO A 71 -16.42 -3.74 7.02
CA PRO A 71 -17.86 -4.05 6.95
C PRO A 71 -18.58 -3.15 5.95
N GLU A 72 -19.71 -3.60 5.40
CA GLU A 72 -20.49 -2.83 4.42
C GLU A 72 -21.11 -1.54 4.98
N ASP A 73 -21.40 -1.52 6.27
CA ASP A 73 -21.97 -0.41 7.02
C ASP A 73 -20.93 0.39 7.80
N ALA A 74 -19.66 0.16 7.54
CA ALA A 74 -18.57 0.85 8.22
C ALA A 74 -18.58 2.36 7.94
N GLY A 75 -18.36 3.17 8.97
CA GLY A 75 -18.11 4.60 8.85
C GLY A 75 -16.64 4.91 8.50
N ILE A 76 -16.34 6.20 8.40
CA ILE A 76 -15.03 6.73 8.03
C ILE A 76 -13.93 6.27 8.99
N GLU A 77 -14.17 6.28 10.30
CA GLU A 77 -13.16 5.85 11.30
C GLU A 77 -12.71 4.41 11.07
N ARG A 78 -13.64 3.51 10.76
CA ARG A 78 -13.30 2.11 10.47
C ARG A 78 -12.53 1.97 9.16
N MET A 79 -12.84 2.80 8.15
CA MET A 79 -12.06 2.85 6.91
C MET A 79 -10.65 3.36 7.16
N ILE A 80 -10.49 4.45 7.94
CA ILE A 80 -9.17 4.97 8.33
C ILE A 80 -8.36 3.86 9.02
N ALA A 81 -8.93 3.20 10.04
CA ALA A 81 -8.24 2.10 10.74
C ALA A 81 -7.78 1.00 9.78
N ALA A 82 -8.62 0.56 8.84
CA ALA A 82 -8.23 -0.49 7.89
C ALA A 82 -7.09 -0.07 6.95
N ILE A 83 -7.05 1.21 6.55
CA ILE A 83 -5.97 1.73 5.70
C ILE A 83 -4.69 1.93 6.50
N THR A 84 -4.76 2.46 7.72
CA THR A 84 -3.58 2.65 8.59
C THR A 84 -2.98 1.30 9.01
N ASP A 85 -3.79 0.31 9.37
CA ASP A 85 -3.33 -1.06 9.65
C ASP A 85 -2.60 -1.67 8.44
N TYR A 86 -3.12 -1.46 7.22
CA TYR A 86 -2.44 -1.90 6.00
C TYR A 86 -1.08 -1.21 5.83
N LEU A 87 -1.01 0.10 6.03
CA LEU A 87 0.22 0.87 5.87
C LEU A 87 1.26 0.47 6.92
N HIS A 88 0.87 0.27 8.19
CA HIS A 88 1.76 -0.25 9.23
C HIS A 88 2.28 -1.66 8.90
N SER A 89 1.42 -2.55 8.41
CA SER A 89 1.85 -3.89 8.00
C SER A 89 2.86 -3.87 6.84
N LEU A 90 2.74 -2.89 5.94
CA LEU A 90 3.69 -2.67 4.86
C LEU A 90 5.02 -2.15 5.39
N GLU A 91 4.99 -1.17 6.30
CA GLU A 91 6.18 -0.64 6.96
C GLU A 91 6.95 -1.74 7.69
N GLU A 92 6.29 -2.50 8.55
CA GLU A 92 6.90 -3.62 9.27
C GLU A 92 7.53 -4.64 8.32
N ALA A 93 6.83 -4.99 7.23
CA ALA A 93 7.34 -5.93 6.24
C ALA A 93 8.60 -5.42 5.53
N LEU A 94 8.71 -4.11 5.29
CA LEU A 94 9.87 -3.49 4.66
C LEU A 94 11.02 -3.26 5.65
N MET A 95 10.73 -2.97 6.93
CA MET A 95 11.76 -2.79 7.97
C MET A 95 12.44 -4.09 8.40
N THR A 96 11.85 -5.26 8.13
CA THR A 96 12.47 -6.56 8.45
C THR A 96 13.65 -6.95 7.53
N PHE A 97 14.01 -6.10 6.57
CA PHE A 97 15.12 -6.34 5.66
C PHE A 97 16.46 -5.86 6.26
N ASP A 98 17.16 -6.75 6.95
CA ASP A 98 18.59 -6.69 7.37
C ASP A 98 19.20 -5.27 7.53
N ASN A 99 18.67 -4.41 8.41
CA ASN A 99 19.20 -3.07 8.76
C ASN A 99 19.53 -2.13 7.58
N LYS A 100 19.01 -2.38 6.39
CA LYS A 100 19.21 -1.51 5.23
C LYS A 100 18.04 -0.54 5.11
N THR A 101 18.37 0.72 4.93
CA THR A 101 17.36 1.77 4.77
C THR A 101 16.66 1.64 3.43
N ILE A 102 15.45 1.11 3.46
CA ILE A 102 14.52 1.20 2.33
C ILE A 102 13.70 2.46 2.56
N ASN A 103 13.81 3.40 1.64
CA ASN A 103 13.06 4.65 1.70
C ASN A 103 11.82 4.59 0.80
N THR A 104 10.95 5.57 0.96
CA THR A 104 9.71 5.68 0.19
C THR A 104 9.95 5.78 -1.32
N SER A 105 11.06 6.41 -1.74
CA SER A 105 11.43 6.50 -3.15
C SER A 105 11.67 5.13 -3.75
N ASN A 106 12.40 4.25 -3.05
CA ASN A 106 12.62 2.87 -3.49
C ASN A 106 11.29 2.12 -3.71
N VAL A 107 10.35 2.27 -2.78
CA VAL A 107 9.03 1.64 -2.86
C VAL A 107 8.23 2.17 -4.04
N ASN A 108 8.22 3.49 -4.24
CA ASN A 108 7.52 4.13 -5.36
C ASN A 108 8.08 3.71 -6.71
N ASP A 109 9.42 3.63 -6.84
CA ASP A 109 10.09 3.16 -8.06
C ASP A 109 9.72 1.71 -8.39
N LEU A 110 9.60 0.84 -7.37
CA LEU A 110 9.14 -0.53 -7.56
C LEU A 110 7.69 -0.58 -8.02
N MET A 111 6.80 0.20 -7.39
CA MET A 111 5.38 0.26 -7.77
C MET A 111 5.22 0.83 -9.18
N PHE A 112 5.95 1.89 -9.53
CA PHE A 112 5.95 2.45 -10.87
C PHE A 112 6.41 1.41 -11.91
N THR A 113 7.53 0.73 -11.65
CA THR A 113 8.04 -0.35 -12.50
C THR A 113 7.04 -1.49 -12.64
N ALA A 114 6.44 -1.93 -11.53
CA ALA A 114 5.45 -3.00 -11.53
C ALA A 114 4.24 -2.68 -12.40
N TYR A 115 3.73 -1.46 -12.30
CA TYR A 115 2.50 -1.07 -13.02
C TYR A 115 2.77 -0.71 -14.49
N SER A 116 3.94 -0.15 -14.80
CA SER A 116 4.31 0.19 -16.19
C SER A 116 4.71 -1.04 -16.99
N LYS A 117 5.45 -1.99 -16.38
CA LYS A 117 5.97 -3.17 -17.08
C LYS A 117 4.98 -4.35 -17.11
N PHE A 118 4.15 -4.52 -16.07
CA PHE A 118 3.29 -5.70 -15.92
C PHE A 118 1.80 -5.35 -15.91
N PRO A 119 1.11 -5.45 -17.05
CA PRO A 119 -0.31 -5.11 -17.16
C PRO A 119 -1.24 -5.92 -16.23
N SER A 120 -0.83 -7.13 -15.83
CA SER A 120 -1.54 -7.97 -14.84
C SER A 120 -1.58 -7.31 -13.46
N LEU A 121 -0.43 -6.84 -12.99
CA LEU A 121 -0.31 -6.10 -11.72
C LEU A 121 -1.05 -4.77 -11.77
N HIS A 122 -0.89 -4.03 -12.87
CA HIS A 122 -1.61 -2.77 -13.08
C HIS A 122 -3.13 -2.94 -12.94
N ARG A 123 -3.71 -3.90 -13.68
CA ARG A 123 -5.17 -4.18 -13.59
C ARG A 123 -5.60 -4.60 -12.19
N LYS A 124 -4.77 -5.36 -11.46
CA LYS A 124 -5.07 -5.77 -10.08
C LYS A 124 -5.03 -4.58 -9.12
N ALA A 125 -4.02 -3.73 -9.24
CA ALA A 125 -3.90 -2.49 -8.47
C ALA A 125 -5.06 -1.53 -8.74
N GLN A 126 -5.44 -1.36 -10.01
CA GLN A 126 -6.58 -0.52 -10.41
C GLN A 126 -7.89 -1.01 -9.80
N ARG A 127 -8.17 -2.33 -9.83
CA ARG A 127 -9.36 -2.89 -9.18
C ARG A 127 -9.39 -2.62 -7.68
N LEU A 128 -8.23 -2.73 -7.00
CA LEU A 128 -8.14 -2.43 -5.56
C LEU A 128 -8.34 -0.93 -5.29
N ALA A 129 -7.83 -0.05 -6.14
CA ALA A 129 -8.06 1.39 -6.02
C ALA A 129 -9.54 1.77 -6.19
N LEU A 130 -10.21 1.18 -7.18
CA LEU A 130 -11.65 1.40 -7.39
C LEU A 130 -12.48 0.85 -6.23
N LYS A 131 -12.12 -0.32 -5.69
CA LYS A 131 -12.76 -0.88 -4.51
C LYS A 131 -12.60 0.01 -3.28
N GLU A 132 -11.39 0.54 -3.06
CA GLU A 132 -11.12 1.47 -1.96
C GLU A 132 -11.97 2.74 -2.07
N LEU A 133 -12.02 3.35 -3.25
CA LEU A 133 -12.85 4.52 -3.49
C LEU A 133 -14.34 4.25 -3.21
N GLU A 134 -14.85 3.09 -3.62
CA GLU A 134 -16.23 2.68 -3.36
C GLU A 134 -16.50 2.49 -1.86
N LEU A 135 -15.56 1.92 -1.12
CA LEU A 135 -15.67 1.78 0.34
C LEU A 135 -15.68 3.14 1.04
N TRP A 136 -14.86 4.11 0.59
CA TRP A 136 -14.90 5.49 1.10
C TRP A 136 -16.27 6.14 0.85
N ARG A 137 -16.85 6.00 -0.35
CA ARG A 137 -18.20 6.51 -0.66
C ARG A 137 -19.25 5.94 0.28
N LYS A 138 -19.20 4.63 0.55
CA LYS A 138 -20.13 3.95 1.47
C LYS A 138 -19.96 4.44 2.90
N ALA A 139 -18.71 4.55 3.37
CA ALA A 139 -18.39 5.02 4.71
C ALA A 139 -18.89 6.46 4.97
N ILE A 140 -18.64 7.37 4.02
CA ILE A 140 -19.13 8.74 4.09
C ILE A 140 -20.67 8.77 4.11
N TYR A 141 -21.32 7.96 3.28
CA TYR A 141 -22.78 7.85 3.26
C TYR A 141 -23.36 7.33 4.57
N ALA A 142 -22.73 6.32 5.17
CA ALA A 142 -23.12 5.77 6.47
C ALA A 142 -23.07 6.85 7.56
N ASP A 143 -21.97 7.60 7.62
CA ASP A 143 -21.75 8.66 8.60
C ASP A 143 -22.66 9.90 8.36
N GLN A 144 -22.98 10.23 7.10
CA GLN A 144 -23.98 11.26 6.79
C GLN A 144 -25.38 10.84 7.26
N ARG A 145 -25.74 9.57 7.13
CA ARG A 145 -27.02 9.05 7.63
C ARG A 145 -27.09 9.04 9.15
N ALA A 146 -25.98 8.75 9.80
CA ALA A 146 -25.84 8.77 11.26
C ALA A 146 -25.78 10.19 11.85
N GLY A 147 -25.64 11.23 11.01
CA GLY A 147 -25.49 12.61 11.46
C GLY A 147 -24.10 12.93 12.01
N ILE A 148 -23.11 12.11 11.72
CA ILE A 148 -21.70 12.30 12.10
C ILE A 148 -21.03 13.26 11.11
N VAL A 149 -21.32 13.10 9.83
CA VAL A 149 -20.76 13.89 8.73
C VAL A 149 -21.79 14.84 8.15
N ARG A 150 -21.37 16.04 7.82
CA ARG A 150 -22.19 17.09 7.19
C ARG A 150 -22.82 16.60 5.89
N ARG A 151 -24.11 16.92 5.69
CA ARG A 151 -24.86 16.52 4.48
C ARG A 151 -24.66 17.45 3.29
N ASP A 152 -24.14 18.65 3.52
CA ASP A 152 -23.90 19.68 2.51
C ASP A 152 -22.58 19.51 1.74
N ILE A 153 -21.74 18.50 2.12
CA ILE A 153 -20.50 18.20 1.41
C ILE A 153 -20.72 17.15 0.31
N ASP A 154 -19.96 17.31 -0.77
CA ASP A 154 -19.96 16.37 -1.88
C ASP A 154 -19.21 15.08 -1.48
N ARG A 155 -19.93 13.96 -1.40
CA ARG A 155 -19.40 12.65 -1.05
C ARG A 155 -18.32 12.18 -2.00
N GLU A 156 -18.47 12.47 -3.28
CA GLU A 156 -17.50 12.04 -4.31
C GLU A 156 -16.18 12.76 -4.10
N GLN A 157 -16.20 14.07 -3.91
CA GLN A 157 -14.99 14.86 -3.68
C GLN A 157 -14.28 14.42 -2.39
N ILE A 158 -15.02 14.20 -1.32
CA ILE A 158 -14.44 13.75 -0.06
C ILE A 158 -13.88 12.32 -0.18
N ALA A 159 -14.55 11.39 -0.86
CA ALA A 159 -14.04 10.05 -1.09
C ALA A 159 -12.73 10.07 -1.90
N ILE A 160 -12.65 10.93 -2.90
CA ILE A 160 -11.43 11.16 -3.68
C ILE A 160 -10.30 11.70 -2.78
N MET A 161 -10.58 12.68 -1.93
CA MET A 161 -9.60 13.25 -0.99
C MET A 161 -9.05 12.18 -0.06
N PHE A 162 -9.91 11.38 0.60
CA PHE A 162 -9.47 10.27 1.45
C PHE A 162 -8.63 9.23 0.70
N THR A 163 -9.01 8.91 -0.53
CA THR A 163 -8.25 7.96 -1.36
C THR A 163 -6.84 8.48 -1.67
N HIS A 164 -6.67 9.81 -1.84
CA HIS A 164 -5.42 10.43 -2.24
C HIS A 164 -4.52 10.87 -1.08
N VAL A 165 -4.99 10.89 0.17
CA VAL A 165 -4.18 11.27 1.35
C VAL A 165 -2.83 10.55 1.38
N LYS A 166 -2.80 9.24 1.10
CA LYS A 166 -1.57 8.44 1.07
C LYS A 166 -0.68 8.65 -0.17
N ASN A 167 -1.20 9.32 -1.20
CA ASN A 167 -0.48 9.55 -2.46
C ASN A 167 0.21 10.93 -2.49
N THR A 168 0.25 11.64 -1.37
CA THR A 168 0.91 12.96 -1.23
C THR A 168 2.43 12.83 -1.19
N PHE A 169 2.99 12.10 -2.16
CA PHE A 169 4.44 12.04 -2.34
C PHE A 169 4.84 13.07 -3.40
N ASP A 170 5.55 14.11 -2.98
CA ASP A 170 6.25 15.04 -3.86
C ASP A 170 7.76 14.77 -3.79
N PRO A 171 8.36 14.23 -4.85
CA PRO A 171 9.81 14.01 -4.89
C PRO A 171 10.63 15.28 -4.71
N GLY A 172 10.04 16.47 -5.02
CA GLY A 172 10.66 17.77 -4.87
C GLY A 172 10.74 18.29 -3.44
N LEU A 173 9.95 17.73 -2.52
CA LEU A 173 9.98 18.09 -1.09
C LEU A 173 11.06 17.33 -0.29
N GLY A 174 11.96 16.62 -0.95
CA GLY A 174 13.05 15.86 -0.35
C GLY A 174 12.63 14.47 0.09
N GLN A 175 13.53 13.78 0.81
CA GLN A 175 13.27 12.45 1.37
C GLN A 175 12.28 12.56 2.55
N ALA A 176 11.04 12.94 2.28
CA ALA A 176 9.99 12.71 3.24
C ALA A 176 9.87 11.19 3.37
N GLN A 177 10.49 10.65 4.39
CA GLN A 177 10.20 9.33 4.91
C GLN A 177 8.68 9.22 4.92
N MET A 178 8.12 8.11 4.45
CA MET A 178 6.68 7.86 4.58
C MET A 178 6.40 7.86 6.09
N ASP A 179 6.09 9.04 6.61
CA ASP A 179 5.83 9.23 8.02
C ASP A 179 4.37 8.84 8.24
N PHE A 180 4.17 7.60 8.66
CA PHE A 180 2.85 7.04 8.96
C PHE A 180 2.12 7.88 10.01
N LEU A 181 2.85 8.52 10.93
CA LEU A 181 2.26 9.45 11.89
C LEU A 181 1.66 10.69 11.22
N ILE A 182 2.33 11.19 10.17
CA ILE A 182 1.80 12.31 9.36
C ILE A 182 0.55 11.85 8.61
N LEU A 183 0.55 10.65 8.03
CA LEU A 183 -0.61 10.10 7.34
C LEU A 183 -1.81 9.92 8.28
N GLU A 184 -1.61 9.34 9.47
CA GLU A 184 -2.65 9.17 10.47
C GLU A 184 -3.23 10.52 10.91
N LYS A 185 -2.38 11.50 11.20
CA LYS A 185 -2.82 12.87 11.51
C LYS A 185 -3.59 13.49 10.37
N THR A 186 -3.14 13.32 9.12
CA THR A 186 -3.82 13.87 7.95
C THR A 186 -5.20 13.25 7.76
N TYR A 187 -5.34 11.94 7.96
CA TYR A 187 -6.65 11.28 7.95
C TYR A 187 -7.56 11.80 9.07
N ALA A 188 -7.03 11.96 10.29
CA ALA A 188 -7.77 12.46 11.42
C ALA A 188 -8.22 13.92 11.20
N GLU A 189 -7.35 14.79 10.68
CA GLU A 189 -7.70 16.17 10.37
C GLU A 189 -8.73 16.26 9.25
N LEU A 190 -8.59 15.47 8.18
CA LEU A 190 -9.58 15.42 7.11
C LEU A 190 -10.95 14.96 7.63
N PHE A 191 -10.97 13.97 8.53
CA PHE A 191 -12.21 13.54 9.18
C PHE A 191 -12.81 14.63 10.07
N ASN A 192 -11.98 15.35 10.84
CA ASN A 192 -12.44 16.47 11.67
C ASN A 192 -13.05 17.61 10.84
N LEU A 193 -12.54 17.89 9.64
CA LEU A 193 -13.09 18.91 8.74
C LEU A 193 -14.50 18.58 8.25
N VAL A 194 -14.84 17.31 8.13
CA VAL A 194 -16.16 16.87 7.64
C VAL A 194 -17.12 16.47 8.75
N ASN A 195 -16.63 16.34 9.98
CA ASN A 195 -17.41 15.93 11.15
C ASN A 195 -18.24 17.09 11.71
N LEU A 196 -19.53 16.86 11.94
CA LEU A 196 -20.47 17.83 12.54
C LEU A 196 -20.22 18.04 14.04
N VAL A 197 -19.97 16.95 14.77
CA VAL A 197 -19.97 16.95 16.25
C VAL A 197 -18.85 17.83 16.84
N LYS A 198 -17.71 17.94 16.13
CA LYS A 198 -16.57 18.76 16.61
C LYS A 198 -16.60 20.22 16.17
N ASN A 199 -17.48 20.60 15.24
CA ASN A 199 -17.58 21.99 14.77
C ASN A 199 -18.52 22.84 15.62
N ASP A 200 -19.45 22.22 16.37
CA ASP A 200 -20.38 22.96 17.26
C ASP A 200 -19.75 23.38 18.61
N GLU A 201 -18.57 22.83 18.97
CA GLU A 201 -17.85 23.23 20.20
C GLU A 201 -16.89 24.42 20.00
N LYS A 202 -16.80 25.01 18.80
CA LYS A 202 -15.88 26.11 18.46
C LYS A 202 -16.59 27.44 18.11
N ILE A 203 -17.91 27.59 18.45
CA ILE A 203 -18.65 28.89 18.32
C ILE A 203 -18.94 29.49 19.67
#